data_fc5973ed82de7771389e0a90f97f5815
#
_entry.id   fc5973ed82de7771389e0a90f97f5815
#
_cell.length_a   1.000
_cell.length_b   1.000
_cell.length_c   1.000
_cell.angle_alpha   90.00
_cell.angle_beta   90.00
_cell.angle_gamma   90.00
#
_symmetry.space_group_name_H-M   'P 1'
#
loop_
_entity.id
_entity.type
_entity.pdbx_description
1 polymer ?
#
loop_
_entity_poly.entity_id
_entity_poly.type
_entity_poly.pdbx_seq_one_letter_code
_entity_poly.pdbx_strand_id
1 'polypeptide(L)'
;MCPDPRTTPAGSELRRGFEERGYAGPIRLLAPEQCRRIVALRPDAPPPLEWYKGYAAASPLYHALGVHPPLVELVAELLGEDVILWGASLVDRRPGQVHPWHTDLETADPAGHTVTAWIGVANTRRESSLAVIPYSHRFGESLQEVGHGLGLARGDATTEEIAGWARHRDPRSEIVRLDMTDGEVLLFDGRLWHGSNNLLQEGTRTALILQYAAPDTLIRIPDPDGQFEWPFRFLERPRPPCVAVRGATGSGRNRIVAGPAFAREAGSLEEALAAEPISPCWVRELVRLDEDPDTGWAIYSEFEGDTPCLDYLEVHTSVLSAGAVPHPPHDHAPEEIIVVLTGQVAIVTAGAESEATRERQLGPGSLVYHRAHQVHTIRSLGPGPASYCIFKWRNVAARGRDAAAASSIHAFGPAGAGAAGEDPGVRYESIFDLETEYLDRLHGHFTTLEPGSGYAPHADAYDVGIVVVEGQVETLGRRVGPGGVIFYPAGERHGMANPGDEPAAYLVFELHGTRREARRAPSRWRGRIRRALGRVRRLPGRVARRVMGR
;
A
#
# COMPACT_ATOMS: atom_id res chain seq x y z
N MET A 1 -19.72 23.68 38.21
CA MET A 1 -18.75 23.07 37.29
C MET A 1 -19.49 22.93 35.96
N CYS A 2 -19.25 23.79 34.98
CA CYS A 2 -19.76 23.56 33.63
C CYS A 2 -19.07 22.32 33.07
N PRO A 3 -19.78 21.38 32.44
CA PRO A 3 -19.14 20.24 31.78
C PRO A 3 -18.21 20.77 30.68
N ASP A 4 -17.04 20.17 30.54
CA ASP A 4 -16.12 20.47 29.44
C ASP A 4 -16.87 20.18 28.13
N PRO A 5 -17.05 21.14 27.23
CA PRO A 5 -17.81 20.97 25.99
C PRO A 5 -17.17 19.98 25.00
N ARG A 6 -16.04 19.39 25.37
CA ARG A 6 -15.27 18.39 24.59
C ARG A 6 -15.47 16.93 25.04
N THR A 7 -16.42 16.69 25.95
CA THR A 7 -16.87 15.32 26.29
C THR A 7 -17.73 14.77 25.16
N THR A 8 -17.68 13.44 24.96
CA THR A 8 -18.50 12.75 23.93
C THR A 8 -19.96 13.19 24.05
N PRO A 9 -20.56 13.77 22.99
CA PRO A 9 -21.96 14.18 23.01
C PRO A 9 -22.86 12.97 23.26
N ALA A 10 -24.02 13.18 23.88
CA ALA A 10 -25.03 12.14 23.95
C ALA A 10 -25.43 11.72 22.52
N GLY A 11 -25.62 10.42 22.26
CA GLY A 11 -25.78 9.84 20.91
C GLY A 11 -26.75 10.60 19.99
N SER A 12 -27.87 11.07 20.50
CA SER A 12 -28.82 11.89 19.73
C SER A 12 -28.29 13.26 19.27
N GLU A 13 -27.28 13.80 19.96
CA GLU A 13 -26.68 15.10 19.61
C GLU A 13 -25.62 14.98 18.53
N LEU A 14 -24.82 13.92 18.55
CA LEU A 14 -23.83 13.58 17.51
C LEU A 14 -24.54 13.42 16.15
N ARG A 15 -25.53 12.53 16.10
CA ARG A 15 -26.32 12.23 14.89
C ARG A 15 -27.02 13.49 14.36
N ARG A 16 -27.68 14.24 15.22
CA ARG A 16 -28.37 15.47 14.84
C ARG A 16 -27.40 16.50 14.22
N GLY A 17 -26.23 16.71 14.84
CA GLY A 17 -25.21 17.62 14.31
C GLY A 17 -24.70 17.17 12.93
N PHE A 18 -24.46 15.87 12.77
CA PHE A 18 -24.01 15.29 11.51
C PHE A 18 -25.10 15.41 10.42
N GLU A 19 -26.32 15.00 10.70
CA GLU A 19 -27.43 15.08 9.74
C GLU A 19 -27.76 16.53 9.35
N GLU A 20 -27.68 17.47 10.28
CA GLU A 20 -27.98 18.85 10.00
C GLU A 20 -26.85 19.56 9.25
N ARG A 21 -25.64 19.52 9.76
CA ARG A 21 -24.50 20.34 9.28
C ARG A 21 -23.56 19.58 8.34
N GLY A 22 -23.65 18.24 8.27
CA GLY A 22 -22.75 17.38 7.52
C GLY A 22 -21.50 16.96 8.28
N TYR A 23 -21.38 17.35 9.56
CA TYR A 23 -20.26 16.97 10.42
C TYR A 23 -20.64 16.99 11.90
N ALA A 24 -19.88 16.26 12.70
CA ALA A 24 -19.96 16.23 14.16
C ALA A 24 -18.55 16.27 14.78
N GLY A 25 -18.44 16.90 15.92
CA GLY A 25 -17.18 17.16 16.62
C GLY A 25 -16.78 18.65 16.58
N PRO A 26 -15.53 18.98 17.03
CA PRO A 26 -14.46 18.06 17.44
C PRO A 26 -14.75 17.31 18.74
N ILE A 27 -14.28 16.06 18.82
CA ILE A 27 -14.45 15.16 19.98
C ILE A 27 -13.07 14.64 20.41
N ARG A 28 -12.76 14.63 21.70
CA ARG A 28 -11.52 14.06 22.23
C ARG A 28 -11.54 12.54 22.06
N LEU A 29 -10.60 12.01 21.24
CA LEU A 29 -10.47 10.59 20.96
C LEU A 29 -9.16 10.00 21.50
N LEU A 30 -8.04 10.70 21.29
CA LEU A 30 -6.70 10.23 21.64
C LEU A 30 -6.04 11.17 22.65
N ALA A 31 -5.24 10.57 23.54
CA ALA A 31 -4.38 11.34 24.43
C ALA A 31 -3.17 11.92 23.66
N PRO A 32 -2.57 13.03 24.14
CA PRO A 32 -1.39 13.62 23.50
C PRO A 32 -0.21 12.64 23.36
N GLU A 33 -0.04 11.72 24.32
CA GLU A 33 0.99 10.68 24.26
C GLU A 33 0.75 9.70 23.12
N GLN A 34 -0.49 9.25 22.95
CA GLN A 34 -0.87 8.38 21.83
C GLN A 34 -0.60 9.06 20.49
N CYS A 35 -0.89 10.35 20.37
CA CYS A 35 -0.58 11.13 19.16
C CYS A 35 0.92 11.16 18.87
N ARG A 36 1.76 11.43 19.89
CA ARG A 36 3.23 11.39 19.73
C ARG A 36 3.70 10.02 19.28
N ARG A 37 3.13 8.96 19.87
CA ARG A 37 3.50 7.60 19.54
C ARG A 37 3.09 7.21 18.11
N ILE A 38 1.91 7.63 17.65
CA ILE A 38 1.47 7.44 16.25
C ILE A 38 2.46 8.06 15.26
N VAL A 39 2.94 9.28 15.54
CA VAL A 39 3.95 9.93 14.68
C VAL A 39 5.26 9.15 14.67
N ALA A 40 5.71 8.67 15.84
CA ALA A 40 6.95 7.91 15.98
C ALA A 40 6.90 6.53 15.30
N LEU A 41 5.73 5.88 15.29
CA LEU A 41 5.49 4.57 14.69
C LEU A 41 5.11 4.65 13.20
N ARG A 42 5.00 5.85 12.63
CA ARG A 42 4.62 6.02 11.23
C ARG A 42 5.50 5.14 10.34
N PRO A 43 4.92 4.26 9.51
CA PRO A 43 5.70 3.54 8.52
C PRO A 43 6.24 4.52 7.47
N ASP A 44 7.53 4.44 7.18
CA ASP A 44 8.17 5.23 6.13
C ASP A 44 7.89 4.67 4.73
N ALA A 45 7.50 3.41 4.66
CA ALA A 45 7.13 2.73 3.42
C ALA A 45 5.68 3.04 3.00
N PRO A 46 5.38 3.07 1.69
CA PRO A 46 4.02 3.16 1.19
C PRO A 46 3.19 1.93 1.62
N PRO A 47 1.85 2.02 1.56
CA PRO A 47 1.02 0.85 1.83
C PRO A 47 1.36 -0.26 0.82
N PRO A 48 1.56 -1.50 1.28
CA PRO A 48 1.92 -2.62 0.41
C PRO A 48 0.70 -3.16 -0.34
N LEU A 49 -0.02 -2.30 -1.01
CA LEU A 49 -1.24 -2.60 -1.75
C LEU A 49 -1.33 -1.66 -2.96
N GLU A 50 -2.07 -2.04 -3.96
CA GLU A 50 -2.39 -1.26 -5.17
C GLU A 50 -3.12 0.06 -4.86
N TRP A 51 -3.50 0.25 -3.61
CA TRP A 51 -4.30 1.36 -3.12
C TRP A 51 -3.59 2.13 -2.01
N TYR A 52 -3.18 3.37 -2.30
CA TYR A 52 -2.42 4.22 -1.39
C TYR A 52 -3.14 4.57 -0.06
N LYS A 53 -4.45 4.34 0.05
CA LYS A 53 -5.21 4.46 1.29
C LYS A 53 -5.40 3.12 2.01
N GLY A 54 -4.79 2.04 1.54
CA GLY A 54 -4.99 0.67 2.03
C GLY A 54 -4.26 0.31 3.33
N TYR A 55 -3.71 1.27 4.06
CA TYR A 55 -2.92 1.01 5.27
C TYR A 55 -3.64 0.18 6.34
N ALA A 56 -4.97 0.33 6.50
CA ALA A 56 -5.71 -0.45 7.49
C ALA A 56 -5.70 -1.96 7.21
N ALA A 57 -5.60 -2.35 5.94
CA ALA A 57 -5.51 -3.76 5.53
C ALA A 57 -4.09 -4.32 5.65
N ALA A 58 -3.07 -3.47 5.82
CA ALA A 58 -1.67 -3.83 5.71
C ALA A 58 -0.83 -3.54 6.97
N SER A 59 -1.21 -2.55 7.77
CA SER A 59 -0.46 -2.09 8.94
C SER A 59 -1.24 -2.34 10.24
N PRO A 60 -0.64 -3.03 11.22
CA PRO A 60 -1.26 -3.24 12.54
C PRO A 60 -1.67 -1.93 13.22
N LEU A 61 -0.84 -0.89 13.13
CA LEU A 61 -1.13 0.42 13.72
C LEU A 61 -2.39 1.06 13.10
N TYR A 62 -2.45 1.14 11.77
CA TYR A 62 -3.61 1.75 11.11
C TYR A 62 -4.87 0.91 11.25
N HIS A 63 -4.72 -0.43 11.30
CA HIS A 63 -5.83 -1.32 11.62
C HIS A 63 -6.35 -1.05 13.04
N ALA A 64 -5.47 -1.08 14.05
CA ALA A 64 -5.84 -0.83 15.45
C ALA A 64 -6.51 0.53 15.65
N LEU A 65 -6.03 1.58 14.97
CA LEU A 65 -6.66 2.90 14.96
C LEU A 65 -8.04 2.87 14.32
N GLY A 66 -8.19 2.16 13.20
CA GLY A 66 -9.44 2.06 12.46
C GLY A 66 -10.52 1.21 13.13
N VAL A 67 -10.13 0.23 13.96
CA VAL A 67 -11.06 -0.61 14.74
C VAL A 67 -11.12 -0.19 16.22
N HIS A 68 -10.54 0.95 16.58
CA HIS A 68 -10.54 1.45 17.96
C HIS A 68 -11.97 1.63 18.50
N PRO A 69 -12.38 0.91 19.56
CA PRO A 69 -13.78 0.86 19.97
C PRO A 69 -14.44 2.23 20.16
N PRO A 70 -13.83 3.23 20.84
CA PRO A 70 -14.45 4.55 20.98
C PRO A 70 -14.75 5.25 19.65
N LEU A 71 -13.91 5.05 18.62
CA LEU A 71 -14.15 5.61 17.29
C LEU A 71 -15.23 4.83 16.54
N VAL A 72 -15.19 3.51 16.63
CA VAL A 72 -16.18 2.62 15.99
C VAL A 72 -17.58 2.88 16.49
N GLU A 73 -17.77 3.11 17.80
CA GLU A 73 -19.07 3.47 18.37
C GLU A 73 -19.61 4.78 17.78
N LEU A 74 -18.77 5.83 17.68
CA LEU A 74 -19.15 7.09 17.05
C LEU A 74 -19.53 6.93 15.58
N VAL A 75 -18.78 6.12 14.84
CA VAL A 75 -19.04 5.86 13.41
C VAL A 75 -20.32 5.03 13.23
N ALA A 76 -20.52 3.99 14.04
CA ALA A 76 -21.69 3.14 13.98
C ALA A 76 -22.97 3.91 14.34
N GLU A 77 -22.90 4.90 15.21
CA GLU A 77 -24.03 5.79 15.46
C GLU A 77 -24.46 6.54 14.19
N LEU A 78 -23.53 6.88 13.29
CA LEU A 78 -23.81 7.64 12.06
C LEU A 78 -24.18 6.75 10.88
N LEU A 79 -23.49 5.61 10.70
CA LEU A 79 -23.66 4.69 9.56
C LEU A 79 -24.61 3.51 9.83
N GLY A 80 -24.87 3.20 11.11
CA GLY A 80 -25.59 1.99 11.51
C GLY A 80 -24.64 0.89 12.00
N GLU A 81 -25.19 -0.30 12.28
CA GLU A 81 -24.46 -1.40 12.90
C GLU A 81 -23.43 -2.06 11.98
N ASP A 82 -23.60 -1.95 10.67
CA ASP A 82 -22.74 -2.58 9.68
C ASP A 82 -21.77 -1.55 9.09
N VAL A 83 -20.47 -1.73 9.34
CA VAL A 83 -19.43 -0.74 9.00
C VAL A 83 -18.22 -1.42 8.38
N ILE A 84 -17.77 -0.90 7.25
CA ILE A 84 -16.47 -1.23 6.63
C ILE A 84 -15.54 -0.03 6.65
N LEU A 85 -14.23 -0.29 6.80
CA LEU A 85 -13.15 0.69 6.68
C LEU A 85 -12.42 0.46 5.35
N TRP A 86 -12.38 1.47 4.48
CA TRP A 86 -11.79 1.35 3.16
C TRP A 86 -10.58 2.27 2.94
N GLY A 87 -10.37 3.24 3.81
CA GLY A 87 -9.25 4.16 3.69
C GLY A 87 -8.64 4.50 5.04
N ALA A 88 -7.32 4.42 5.13
CA ALA A 88 -6.53 4.87 6.27
C ALA A 88 -5.22 5.50 5.76
N SER A 89 -4.90 6.71 6.20
CA SER A 89 -3.66 7.38 5.82
C SER A 89 -3.27 8.48 6.79
N LEU A 90 -1.97 8.71 6.98
CA LEU A 90 -1.43 9.91 7.61
C LEU A 90 -1.09 10.95 6.53
N VAL A 91 -1.53 12.17 6.75
CA VAL A 91 -1.38 13.26 5.79
C VAL A 91 -0.64 14.43 6.42
N ASP A 92 0.51 14.75 5.86
CA ASP A 92 1.33 15.90 6.25
C ASP A 92 1.00 17.14 5.44
N ARG A 93 1.04 18.28 6.11
CA ARG A 93 1.01 19.60 5.47
C ARG A 93 2.08 20.48 6.12
N ARG A 94 3.07 20.90 5.33
CA ARG A 94 4.06 21.90 5.74
C ARG A 94 3.41 23.28 5.82
N PRO A 95 4.04 24.25 6.50
CA PRO A 95 3.62 25.64 6.45
C PRO A 95 3.37 26.11 5.02
N GLY A 96 2.26 26.79 4.79
CA GLY A 96 1.84 27.29 3.48
C GLY A 96 1.26 26.23 2.52
N GLN A 97 1.24 24.95 2.87
CA GLN A 97 0.67 23.93 2.00
C GLN A 97 -0.84 23.86 2.11
N VAL A 98 -1.48 23.85 0.94
CA VAL A 98 -2.94 23.78 0.77
C VAL A 98 -3.34 22.38 0.32
N HIS A 99 -4.40 21.85 0.91
CA HIS A 99 -5.20 20.79 0.32
C HIS A 99 -6.46 21.44 -0.27
N PRO A 100 -6.61 21.44 -1.61
CA PRO A 100 -7.71 22.16 -2.25
C PRO A 100 -9.07 21.72 -1.73
N TRP A 101 -10.02 22.61 -1.78
CA TRP A 101 -11.41 22.31 -1.48
C TRP A 101 -11.95 21.17 -2.36
N HIS A 102 -12.71 20.25 -1.80
CA HIS A 102 -13.24 19.06 -2.48
C HIS A 102 -14.35 18.38 -1.68
N THR A 103 -14.89 17.32 -2.24
CA THR A 103 -15.69 16.29 -1.55
C THR A 103 -14.94 14.96 -1.62
N ASP A 104 -15.24 14.04 -0.70
CA ASP A 104 -14.59 12.71 -0.64
C ASP A 104 -15.26 11.65 -1.56
N LEU A 105 -16.03 12.08 -2.57
CA LEU A 105 -16.75 11.18 -3.47
C LEU A 105 -15.90 10.58 -4.59
N GLU A 106 -14.62 10.91 -4.65
CA GLU A 106 -13.68 10.44 -5.67
C GLU A 106 -13.43 8.93 -5.63
N THR A 107 -13.86 8.25 -4.56
CA THR A 107 -13.60 6.83 -4.31
C THR A 107 -14.85 6.04 -3.92
N ALA A 108 -15.95 6.70 -3.63
CA ALA A 108 -17.19 6.08 -3.19
C ALA A 108 -18.36 6.41 -4.13
N ASP A 109 -19.36 5.54 -4.14
CA ASP A 109 -20.63 5.81 -4.82
C ASP A 109 -21.27 7.07 -4.23
N PRO A 110 -21.59 8.09 -5.04
CA PRO A 110 -22.24 9.32 -4.56
C PRO A 110 -23.58 9.09 -3.83
N ALA A 111 -24.29 8.02 -4.15
CA ALA A 111 -25.51 7.63 -3.47
C ALA A 111 -25.27 6.83 -2.17
N GLY A 112 -24.01 6.46 -1.88
CA GLY A 112 -23.64 5.68 -0.71
C GLY A 112 -23.54 6.51 0.56
N HIS A 113 -23.45 5.81 1.69
CA HIS A 113 -23.27 6.40 3.01
C HIS A 113 -21.82 6.24 3.46
N THR A 114 -21.12 7.36 3.62
CA THR A 114 -19.70 7.39 4.04
C THR A 114 -19.51 8.36 5.19
N VAL A 115 -18.56 8.03 6.05
CA VAL A 115 -18.09 8.90 7.13
C VAL A 115 -16.56 8.94 7.08
N THR A 116 -16.02 10.15 7.00
CA THR A 116 -14.58 10.38 7.17
C THR A 116 -14.32 10.84 8.59
N ALA A 117 -13.43 10.13 9.29
CA ALA A 117 -12.86 10.53 10.57
C ALA A 117 -11.50 11.21 10.32
N TRP A 118 -11.45 12.51 10.52
CA TRP A 118 -10.24 13.29 10.46
C TRP A 118 -9.74 13.57 11.87
N ILE A 119 -8.56 13.04 12.22
CA ILE A 119 -7.99 13.13 13.56
C ILE A 119 -6.71 13.96 13.50
N GLY A 120 -6.66 15.02 14.26
CA GLY A 120 -5.44 15.80 14.44
C GLY A 120 -4.43 14.99 15.23
N VAL A 121 -3.18 14.86 14.73
CA VAL A 121 -2.14 14.05 15.38
C VAL A 121 -0.94 14.87 15.81
N ALA A 122 -0.54 15.84 14.99
CA ALA A 122 0.55 16.75 15.35
C ALA A 122 0.34 18.14 14.77
N ASN A 123 0.61 19.15 15.58
CA ASN A 123 0.49 20.57 15.23
C ASN A 123 -0.90 20.96 14.73
N THR A 124 -1.94 20.35 15.27
CA THR A 124 -3.33 20.68 14.98
C THR A 124 -3.76 21.87 15.81
N ARG A 125 -4.12 22.93 15.15
CA ARG A 125 -4.65 24.19 15.72
C ARG A 125 -5.66 24.77 14.74
N ARG A 126 -6.38 25.80 15.14
CA ARG A 126 -7.33 26.50 14.27
C ARG A 126 -6.70 26.87 12.91
N GLU A 127 -5.44 27.31 12.89
CA GLU A 127 -4.73 27.75 11.68
C GLU A 127 -4.30 26.59 10.77
N SER A 128 -4.32 25.36 11.25
CA SER A 128 -3.86 24.17 10.51
C SER A 128 -4.91 23.07 10.39
N SER A 129 -6.09 23.22 11.00
CA SER A 129 -7.19 22.27 10.95
C SER A 129 -7.99 22.33 9.65
N LEU A 130 -9.05 21.54 9.58
CA LEU A 130 -10.00 21.58 8.47
C LEU A 130 -10.81 22.88 8.46
N ALA A 131 -11.14 23.31 7.24
CA ALA A 131 -12.22 24.23 6.97
C ALA A 131 -13.34 23.46 6.26
N VAL A 132 -14.57 23.68 6.68
CA VAL A 132 -15.76 22.99 6.17
C VAL A 132 -16.83 24.01 5.78
N ILE A 133 -17.74 23.62 4.90
CA ILE A 133 -18.94 24.39 4.59
C ILE A 133 -20.14 23.60 5.09
N PRO A 134 -20.74 23.97 6.22
CA PRO A 134 -21.95 23.33 6.74
C PRO A 134 -23.06 23.28 5.70
N TYR A 135 -23.92 22.27 5.77
CA TYR A 135 -25.08 22.04 4.89
C TYR A 135 -24.71 21.60 3.45
N SER A 136 -23.46 21.73 3.01
CA SER A 136 -23.06 21.44 1.63
C SER A 136 -23.22 19.96 1.23
N HIS A 137 -23.25 19.02 2.18
CA HIS A 137 -23.56 17.60 1.94
C HIS A 137 -24.96 17.37 1.37
N ARG A 138 -25.85 18.37 1.43
CA ARG A 138 -27.22 18.33 0.91
C ARG A 138 -27.39 19.01 -0.46
N PHE A 139 -26.32 19.57 -1.04
CA PHE A 139 -26.43 20.31 -2.30
C PHE A 139 -26.76 19.42 -3.51
N GLY A 140 -26.56 18.10 -3.39
CA GLY A 140 -26.85 17.15 -4.47
C GLY A 140 -25.80 17.12 -5.58
N GLU A 141 -24.75 17.94 -5.47
CA GLU A 141 -23.62 18.00 -6.41
C GLU A 141 -22.29 18.14 -5.65
N SER A 142 -21.24 17.55 -6.19
CA SER A 142 -19.90 17.67 -5.63
C SER A 142 -19.27 19.01 -5.96
N LEU A 143 -18.29 19.44 -5.16
CA LEU A 143 -17.54 20.66 -5.49
C LEU A 143 -16.76 20.52 -6.81
N GLN A 144 -16.27 19.31 -7.09
CA GLN A 144 -15.56 19.00 -8.35
C GLN A 144 -16.48 19.12 -9.57
N GLU A 145 -17.75 18.72 -9.42
CA GLU A 145 -18.78 18.89 -10.46
C GLU A 145 -19.08 20.37 -10.74
N VAL A 146 -19.23 21.15 -9.68
CA VAL A 146 -19.42 22.60 -9.80
C VAL A 146 -18.24 23.27 -10.52
N GLY A 147 -17.01 22.98 -10.10
CA GLY A 147 -15.80 23.49 -10.75
C GLY A 147 -15.72 23.11 -12.22
N HIS A 148 -15.99 21.86 -12.54
CA HIS A 148 -16.01 21.37 -13.91
C HIS A 148 -17.06 22.10 -14.78
N GLY A 149 -18.27 22.30 -14.25
CA GLY A 149 -19.32 23.05 -14.95
C GLY A 149 -18.94 24.50 -15.26
N LEU A 150 -18.00 25.06 -14.50
CA LEU A 150 -17.43 26.40 -14.70
C LEU A 150 -16.11 26.39 -15.51
N GLY A 151 -15.65 25.24 -15.96
CA GLY A 151 -14.39 25.10 -16.71
C GLY A 151 -13.13 25.24 -15.85
N LEU A 152 -13.23 25.03 -14.54
CA LEU A 152 -12.14 25.16 -13.58
C LEU A 152 -11.57 23.79 -13.20
N ALA A 153 -10.24 23.66 -13.12
CA ALA A 153 -9.59 22.51 -12.54
C ALA A 153 -9.61 22.59 -10.99
N ARG A 154 -9.37 21.45 -10.34
CA ARG A 154 -9.30 21.37 -8.87
C ARG A 154 -8.19 22.28 -8.32
N GLY A 155 -8.57 23.22 -7.49
CA GLY A 155 -7.67 24.18 -6.85
C GLY A 155 -7.57 25.53 -7.55
N ASP A 156 -8.22 25.72 -8.71
CA ASP A 156 -8.26 27.01 -9.41
C ASP A 156 -9.20 28.00 -8.75
N ALA A 157 -10.31 27.50 -8.17
CA ALA A 157 -11.27 28.36 -7.48
C ALA A 157 -10.70 28.90 -6.16
N THR A 158 -10.90 30.18 -5.93
CA THR A 158 -10.57 30.81 -4.66
C THR A 158 -11.54 30.41 -3.55
N THR A 159 -11.12 30.54 -2.31
CA THR A 159 -11.96 30.28 -1.14
C THR A 159 -13.21 31.15 -1.13
N GLU A 160 -13.12 32.40 -1.59
CA GLU A 160 -14.20 33.36 -1.70
C GLU A 160 -15.24 32.96 -2.75
N GLU A 161 -14.80 32.47 -3.91
CA GLU A 161 -15.69 31.94 -4.95
C GLU A 161 -16.46 30.74 -4.46
N ILE A 162 -15.78 29.78 -3.82
CA ILE A 162 -16.39 28.57 -3.25
C ILE A 162 -17.42 28.95 -2.17
N ALA A 163 -17.11 29.91 -1.30
CA ALA A 163 -18.05 30.43 -0.33
C ALA A 163 -19.27 31.11 -1.00
N GLY A 164 -19.05 31.80 -2.11
CA GLY A 164 -20.12 32.39 -2.91
C GLY A 164 -21.05 31.33 -3.50
N TRP A 165 -20.50 30.27 -4.09
CA TRP A 165 -21.28 29.14 -4.63
C TRP A 165 -22.10 28.43 -3.55
N ALA A 166 -21.52 28.23 -2.37
CA ALA A 166 -22.20 27.59 -1.25
C ALA A 166 -23.38 28.44 -0.75
N ARG A 167 -23.17 29.76 -0.54
CA ARG A 167 -24.23 30.68 -0.11
C ARG A 167 -25.38 30.83 -1.12
N HIS A 168 -25.06 30.67 -2.42
CA HIS A 168 -26.10 30.67 -3.45
C HIS A 168 -27.05 29.46 -3.32
N ARG A 169 -26.53 28.30 -2.81
CA ARG A 169 -27.31 27.07 -2.60
C ARG A 169 -28.05 27.08 -1.26
N ASP A 170 -27.38 27.51 -0.22
CA ASP A 170 -27.95 27.69 1.11
C ASP A 170 -27.32 28.93 1.78
N PRO A 171 -28.09 30.00 2.04
CA PRO A 171 -27.57 31.23 2.65
C PRO A 171 -26.91 31.04 4.02
N ARG A 172 -27.15 29.91 4.71
CA ARG A 172 -26.53 29.57 5.99
C ARG A 172 -25.13 28.98 5.81
N SER A 173 -24.73 28.62 4.57
CA SER A 173 -23.47 27.96 4.26
C SER A 173 -22.34 28.98 4.25
N GLU A 174 -21.69 29.13 5.39
CA GLU A 174 -20.47 29.93 5.55
C GLU A 174 -19.27 29.00 5.83
N ILE A 175 -18.07 29.44 5.46
CA ILE A 175 -16.87 28.69 5.77
C ILE A 175 -16.61 28.72 7.27
N VAL A 176 -16.56 27.54 7.87
CA VAL A 176 -16.20 27.31 9.27
C VAL A 176 -14.81 26.68 9.32
N ARG A 177 -13.86 27.39 9.90
CA ARG A 177 -12.57 26.82 10.25
C ARG A 177 -12.65 26.28 11.68
N LEU A 178 -12.39 24.99 11.81
CA LEU A 178 -12.58 24.29 13.08
C LEU A 178 -11.44 24.59 14.04
N ASP A 179 -11.79 24.84 15.30
CA ASP A 179 -10.81 24.96 16.38
C ASP A 179 -10.60 23.58 17.00
N MET A 180 -9.51 22.93 16.57
CA MET A 180 -9.16 21.56 16.96
C MET A 180 -7.76 21.51 17.50
N THR A 181 -7.51 20.50 18.34
CA THR A 181 -6.19 20.19 18.91
C THR A 181 -5.82 18.73 18.62
N ASP A 182 -4.54 18.38 18.83
CA ASP A 182 -4.06 17.01 18.63
C ASP A 182 -4.86 16.04 19.51
N GLY A 183 -5.27 14.91 18.93
CA GLY A 183 -6.10 13.88 19.53
C GLY A 183 -7.61 14.10 19.42
N GLU A 184 -8.05 15.19 18.81
CA GLU A 184 -9.47 15.40 18.52
C GLU A 184 -9.83 14.89 17.12
N VAL A 185 -11.04 14.32 17.00
CA VAL A 185 -11.61 13.81 15.77
C VAL A 185 -12.78 14.70 15.31
N LEU A 186 -12.83 14.94 14.01
CA LEU A 186 -13.99 15.41 13.28
C LEU A 186 -14.54 14.27 12.46
N LEU A 187 -15.83 13.99 12.58
CA LEU A 187 -16.56 13.06 11.73
C LEU A 187 -17.38 13.85 10.70
N PHE A 188 -17.26 13.53 9.42
CA PHE A 188 -18.03 14.25 8.40
C PHE A 188 -18.47 13.35 7.23
N ASP A 189 -19.58 13.74 6.61
CA ASP A 189 -20.14 13.09 5.42
C ASP A 189 -19.20 13.31 4.22
N GLY A 190 -18.93 12.27 3.42
CA GLY A 190 -18.07 12.39 2.24
C GLY A 190 -18.50 13.43 1.21
N ARG A 191 -19.78 13.85 1.25
CA ARG A 191 -20.33 14.92 0.40
C ARG A 191 -20.10 16.32 0.93
N LEU A 192 -19.59 16.47 2.17
CA LEU A 192 -19.31 17.79 2.76
C LEU A 192 -18.18 18.48 1.98
N TRP A 193 -18.39 19.72 1.57
CA TRP A 193 -17.35 20.54 0.96
C TRP A 193 -16.34 20.95 2.02
N HIS A 194 -15.09 20.55 1.86
CA HIS A 194 -14.05 20.80 2.84
C HIS A 194 -12.67 21.01 2.20
N GLY A 195 -11.78 21.60 2.94
CA GLY A 195 -10.40 21.83 2.54
C GLY A 195 -9.52 22.06 3.76
N SER A 196 -8.21 22.10 3.56
CA SER A 196 -7.28 22.46 4.62
C SER A 196 -6.05 23.17 4.09
N ASN A 197 -5.54 24.11 4.86
CA ASN A 197 -4.24 24.73 4.65
C ASN A 197 -3.52 24.83 5.98
N ASN A 198 -2.22 24.66 5.95
CA ASN A 198 -1.39 24.89 7.13
C ASN A 198 -0.88 26.34 7.11
N LEU A 199 -1.52 27.20 7.90
CA LEU A 199 -1.18 28.62 8.04
C LEU A 199 -0.17 28.89 9.17
N LEU A 200 0.33 27.84 9.84
CA LEU A 200 1.38 27.98 10.84
C LEU A 200 2.65 28.52 10.19
N GLN A 201 3.43 29.28 10.94
CA GLN A 201 4.71 29.79 10.50
C GLN A 201 5.76 28.68 10.44
N GLU A 202 5.67 27.72 11.34
CA GLU A 202 6.55 26.55 11.47
C GLU A 202 5.79 25.32 11.94
N GLY A 203 6.37 24.15 11.68
CA GLY A 203 5.81 22.86 12.05
C GLY A 203 4.92 22.24 10.98
N THR A 204 5.20 20.98 10.69
CA THR A 204 4.35 20.17 9.81
C THR A 204 3.13 19.71 10.58
N ARG A 205 1.93 20.02 10.08
CA ARG A 205 0.69 19.45 10.60
C ARG A 205 0.53 18.03 10.08
N THR A 206 0.27 17.10 10.99
CA THR A 206 -0.06 15.71 10.67
C THR A 206 -1.48 15.40 11.09
N ALA A 207 -2.25 14.80 10.20
CA ALA A 207 -3.57 14.27 10.49
C ALA A 207 -3.70 12.82 10.02
N LEU A 208 -4.40 12.01 10.81
CA LEU A 208 -4.85 10.68 10.43
C LEU A 208 -6.24 10.80 9.78
N ILE A 209 -6.42 10.18 8.64
CA ILE A 209 -7.69 10.10 7.94
C ILE A 209 -8.11 8.64 7.89
N LEU A 210 -9.28 8.34 8.46
CA LEU A 210 -9.92 7.02 8.40
C LEU A 210 -11.27 7.18 7.71
N GLN A 211 -11.51 6.35 6.67
CA GLN A 211 -12.68 6.49 5.82
C GLN A 211 -13.54 5.23 5.90
N TYR A 212 -14.75 5.40 6.41
CA TYR A 212 -15.73 4.34 6.67
C TYR A 212 -16.92 4.45 5.71
N ALA A 213 -17.59 3.32 5.50
CA ALA A 213 -18.79 3.26 4.71
C ALA A 213 -19.75 2.19 5.23
N ALA A 214 -21.03 2.35 4.90
CA ALA A 214 -21.97 1.24 4.96
C ALA A 214 -21.55 0.18 3.92
N PRO A 215 -21.65 -1.13 4.21
CA PRO A 215 -21.14 -2.20 3.34
C PRO A 215 -21.72 -2.21 1.91
N ASP A 216 -22.91 -1.68 1.72
CA ASP A 216 -23.56 -1.58 0.40
C ASP A 216 -23.04 -0.40 -0.44
N THR A 217 -22.30 0.51 0.14
CA THR A 217 -21.63 1.59 -0.58
C THR A 217 -20.49 1.04 -1.41
N LEU A 218 -20.56 1.17 -2.73
CA LEU A 218 -19.52 0.70 -3.62
C LEU A 218 -18.26 1.56 -3.52
N ILE A 219 -17.14 0.95 -3.18
CA ILE A 219 -15.82 1.60 -3.11
C ILE A 219 -14.99 1.23 -4.34
N ARG A 220 -14.32 2.23 -4.92
CA ARG A 220 -13.56 2.10 -6.18
C ARG A 220 -12.22 2.82 -6.10
N ILE A 221 -11.26 2.40 -6.92
CA ILE A 221 -9.99 3.09 -7.09
C ILE A 221 -10.15 4.12 -8.21
N PRO A 222 -9.84 5.40 -7.97
CA PRO A 222 -9.85 6.40 -9.04
C PRO A 222 -8.85 6.05 -10.15
N ASP A 223 -9.23 6.31 -11.39
CA ASP A 223 -8.34 6.21 -12.54
C ASP A 223 -7.19 7.23 -12.40
N PRO A 224 -5.92 6.81 -12.38
CA PRO A 224 -4.79 7.71 -12.21
C PRO A 224 -4.69 8.81 -13.27
N ASP A 225 -5.19 8.55 -14.48
CA ASP A 225 -5.16 9.51 -15.60
C ASP A 225 -6.26 10.58 -15.53
N GLY A 226 -7.21 10.44 -14.63
CA GLY A 226 -8.31 11.39 -14.40
C GLY A 226 -8.66 11.56 -12.94
N GLN A 227 -7.70 11.23 -12.07
CA GLN A 227 -7.89 11.28 -10.64
C GLN A 227 -8.27 12.70 -10.18
N PHE A 228 -9.32 12.79 -9.37
CA PHE A 228 -9.82 14.02 -8.78
C PHE A 228 -10.54 15.01 -9.72
N GLU A 229 -10.74 14.64 -10.99
CA GLU A 229 -11.44 15.46 -11.96
C GLU A 229 -12.87 14.93 -12.20
N TRP A 230 -13.79 15.81 -12.38
CA TRP A 230 -15.14 15.44 -12.80
C TRP A 230 -15.21 15.30 -14.33
N PRO A 231 -15.97 14.33 -14.88
CA PRO A 231 -16.63 13.22 -14.18
C PRO A 231 -15.61 12.21 -13.65
N PHE A 232 -15.82 11.76 -12.42
CA PHE A 232 -14.93 10.79 -11.80
C PHE A 232 -14.85 9.50 -12.63
N ARG A 233 -13.63 9.11 -12.97
CA ARG A 233 -13.33 7.85 -13.64
C ARG A 233 -12.71 6.89 -12.65
N PHE A 234 -13.05 5.62 -12.79
CA PHE A 234 -12.62 4.57 -11.88
C PHE A 234 -12.06 3.39 -12.64
N LEU A 235 -11.10 2.73 -12.02
CA LEU A 235 -10.67 1.42 -12.48
C LEU A 235 -11.81 0.43 -12.27
N GLU A 236 -12.05 -0.41 -13.25
CA GLU A 236 -12.98 -1.54 -13.07
C GLU A 236 -12.43 -2.49 -12.02
N ARG A 237 -11.10 -2.70 -12.04
CA ARG A 237 -10.32 -3.53 -11.11
C ARG A 237 -8.88 -2.99 -11.01
N PRO A 238 -8.16 -3.26 -9.91
CA PRO A 238 -8.62 -4.02 -8.73
C PRO A 238 -9.63 -3.24 -7.87
N ARG A 239 -10.35 -3.96 -7.00
CA ARG A 239 -11.19 -3.34 -5.96
C ARG A 239 -10.34 -3.01 -4.75
N PRO A 240 -10.56 -1.84 -4.10
CA PRO A 240 -9.85 -1.51 -2.87
C PRO A 240 -10.12 -2.56 -1.78
N PRO A 241 -9.11 -2.97 -1.00
CA PRO A 241 -9.33 -3.83 0.14
C PRO A 241 -10.09 -3.06 1.23
N CYS A 242 -11.19 -3.61 1.70
CA CYS A 242 -11.99 -3.08 2.79
C CYS A 242 -11.89 -4.00 4.01
N VAL A 243 -11.74 -3.44 5.20
CA VAL A 243 -11.73 -4.18 6.46
C VAL A 243 -13.12 -4.13 7.08
N ALA A 244 -13.67 -5.29 7.46
CA ALA A 244 -14.90 -5.32 8.26
C ALA A 244 -14.58 -4.81 9.66
N VAL A 245 -15.29 -3.77 10.10
CA VAL A 245 -15.06 -3.11 11.39
C VAL A 245 -16.12 -3.52 12.40
N ARG A 246 -17.38 -3.59 11.96
CA ARG A 246 -18.53 -3.98 12.79
C ARG A 246 -19.61 -4.62 11.92
N GLY A 247 -20.36 -5.57 12.48
CA GLY A 247 -21.56 -6.14 11.87
C GLY A 247 -21.32 -6.97 10.61
N ALA A 248 -22.29 -6.98 9.73
CA ALA A 248 -22.26 -7.74 8.47
C ALA A 248 -21.50 -6.99 7.36
N THR A 249 -20.91 -7.73 6.43
CA THR A 249 -20.09 -7.18 5.34
C THR A 249 -20.89 -6.82 4.07
N GLY A 250 -22.22 -6.94 4.12
CA GLY A 250 -23.11 -6.57 3.01
C GLY A 250 -23.18 -7.57 1.87
N SER A 251 -23.57 -7.09 0.69
CA SER A 251 -23.96 -7.87 -0.50
C SER A 251 -22.81 -8.42 -1.35
N GLY A 252 -21.56 -8.34 -0.90
CA GLY A 252 -20.38 -8.74 -1.70
C GLY A 252 -19.96 -7.72 -2.77
N ARG A 253 -20.48 -6.50 -2.75
CA ARG A 253 -20.09 -5.43 -3.70
C ARG A 253 -18.65 -4.95 -3.50
N ASN A 254 -18.10 -5.09 -2.28
CA ASN A 254 -16.76 -4.67 -1.90
C ASN A 254 -15.86 -5.89 -1.62
N ARG A 255 -14.56 -5.73 -1.87
CA ARG A 255 -13.56 -6.74 -1.51
C ARG A 255 -13.26 -6.63 -0.03
N ILE A 256 -13.74 -7.59 0.76
CA ILE A 256 -13.49 -7.64 2.20
C ILE A 256 -12.22 -8.47 2.47
N VAL A 257 -11.32 -7.91 3.26
CA VAL A 257 -10.07 -8.57 3.69
C VAL A 257 -10.02 -8.68 5.22
N ALA A 258 -9.28 -9.66 5.72
CA ALA A 258 -9.20 -9.95 7.14
C ALA A 258 -8.37 -8.94 7.98
N GLY A 259 -7.80 -7.93 7.34
CA GLY A 259 -6.81 -7.04 7.98
C GLY A 259 -5.40 -7.64 7.96
N PRO A 260 -4.40 -6.95 8.54
CA PRO A 260 -3.04 -7.43 8.59
C PRO A 260 -2.92 -8.68 9.48
N ALA A 261 -2.07 -9.62 9.08
CA ALA A 261 -1.87 -10.87 9.78
C ALA A 261 -1.51 -10.68 11.28
N PHE A 262 -0.76 -9.64 11.56
CA PHE A 262 -0.32 -9.27 12.90
C PHE A 262 -1.38 -8.57 13.75
N ALA A 263 -2.51 -8.15 13.19
CA ALA A 263 -3.62 -7.56 13.96
C ALA A 263 -4.29 -8.56 14.90
N ARG A 264 -4.03 -9.86 14.73
CA ARG A 264 -4.48 -10.90 15.64
C ARG A 264 -3.66 -10.96 16.93
N GLU A 265 -2.45 -10.43 16.93
CA GLU A 265 -1.53 -10.42 18.06
C GLU A 265 -1.59 -9.09 18.82
N ALA A 266 -1.81 -7.97 18.14
CA ALA A 266 -2.07 -6.67 18.78
C ALA A 266 -3.58 -6.46 18.88
N GLY A 267 -4.20 -6.97 19.96
CA GLY A 267 -5.66 -6.94 20.15
C GLY A 267 -6.22 -5.55 20.46
N SER A 268 -5.38 -4.58 20.83
CA SER A 268 -5.80 -3.24 21.25
C SER A 268 -4.92 -2.13 20.63
N LEU A 269 -5.44 -0.90 20.66
CA LEU A 269 -4.67 0.28 20.26
C LEU A 269 -3.44 0.50 21.15
N GLU A 270 -3.55 0.23 22.45
CA GLU A 270 -2.46 0.32 23.43
C GLU A 270 -1.31 -0.62 23.07
N GLU A 271 -1.61 -1.85 22.69
CA GLU A 271 -0.61 -2.84 22.26
C GLU A 271 0.05 -2.41 20.94
N ALA A 272 -0.72 -1.93 19.96
CA ALA A 272 -0.17 -1.41 18.72
C ALA A 272 0.73 -0.18 18.94
N LEU A 273 0.40 0.67 19.89
CA LEU A 273 1.20 1.84 20.27
C LEU A 273 2.42 1.50 21.15
N ALA A 274 2.40 0.37 21.84
CA ALA A 274 3.54 -0.12 22.62
C ALA A 274 4.59 -0.81 21.75
N ALA A 275 4.26 -1.16 20.50
CA ALA A 275 5.21 -1.79 19.59
C ALA A 275 6.48 -0.93 19.41
N GLU A 276 7.64 -1.59 19.26
CA GLU A 276 8.85 -0.86 18.88
C GLU A 276 8.66 -0.21 17.50
N PRO A 277 9.34 0.92 17.22
CA PRO A 277 9.35 1.52 15.89
C PRO A 277 9.71 0.45 14.85
N ILE A 278 8.92 0.36 13.80
CA ILE A 278 9.17 -0.62 12.74
C ILE A 278 10.55 -0.30 12.17
N SER A 279 11.48 -1.26 12.30
CA SER A 279 12.75 -1.24 11.55
C SER A 279 12.43 -1.01 10.08
N PRO A 280 13.26 -0.26 9.32
CA PRO A 280 13.13 -0.16 7.87
C PRO A 280 13.23 -1.52 7.19
N CYS A 281 13.65 -2.55 7.92
CA CYS A 281 13.56 -3.93 7.49
C CYS A 281 12.11 -4.36 7.36
N TRP A 282 11.83 -5.07 6.29
CA TRP A 282 10.50 -5.56 5.97
C TRP A 282 10.39 -7.06 6.19
N VAL A 283 9.44 -7.50 6.99
CA VAL A 283 9.19 -8.92 7.27
C VAL A 283 7.71 -9.18 7.07
N ARG A 284 7.37 -10.00 6.09
CA ARG A 284 6.00 -10.36 5.74
C ARG A 284 5.81 -11.85 5.77
N GLU A 285 4.87 -12.30 6.57
CA GLU A 285 4.35 -13.65 6.47
C GLU A 285 3.25 -13.68 5.39
N LEU A 286 3.34 -14.63 4.46
CA LEU A 286 2.29 -14.84 3.49
C LEU A 286 1.18 -15.67 4.11
N VAL A 287 0.10 -15.02 4.53
CA VAL A 287 -0.96 -15.65 5.32
C VAL A 287 -1.98 -16.37 4.46
N ARG A 288 -2.20 -15.93 3.22
CA ARG A 288 -3.20 -16.49 2.33
C ARG A 288 -2.99 -16.09 0.87
N LEU A 289 -3.03 -17.06 -0.03
CA LEU A 289 -3.01 -16.87 -1.47
C LEU A 289 -4.38 -17.24 -2.05
N ASP A 290 -5.32 -16.31 -1.99
CA ASP A 290 -6.62 -16.50 -2.64
C ASP A 290 -6.56 -16.03 -4.09
N GLU A 291 -7.27 -16.74 -4.96
CA GLU A 291 -7.53 -16.30 -6.31
C GLU A 291 -8.53 -15.14 -6.32
N ASP A 292 -8.41 -14.24 -7.27
CA ASP A 292 -9.51 -13.34 -7.63
C ASP A 292 -10.39 -14.04 -8.68
N PRO A 293 -11.57 -14.55 -8.31
CA PRO A 293 -12.41 -15.33 -9.21
C PRO A 293 -12.95 -14.52 -10.40
N ASP A 294 -12.92 -13.21 -10.28
CA ASP A 294 -13.48 -12.31 -11.28
C ASP A 294 -12.48 -11.96 -12.38
N THR A 295 -11.19 -11.77 -12.02
CA THR A 295 -10.12 -11.44 -12.97
C THR A 295 -9.23 -12.63 -13.30
N GLY A 296 -9.23 -13.66 -12.46
CA GLY A 296 -8.26 -14.75 -12.52
C GLY A 296 -6.86 -14.34 -12.10
N TRP A 297 -6.69 -13.13 -11.52
CA TRP A 297 -5.40 -12.60 -11.09
C TRP A 297 -5.53 -11.75 -9.84
N ALA A 298 -4.87 -12.16 -8.75
CA ALA A 298 -4.76 -11.41 -7.52
C ALA A 298 -3.31 -10.96 -7.30
N ILE A 299 -3.12 -9.73 -6.80
CA ILE A 299 -1.81 -9.16 -6.45
C ILE A 299 -1.79 -8.84 -4.96
N TYR A 300 -0.73 -9.26 -4.28
CA TYR A 300 -0.44 -8.98 -2.88
C TYR A 300 0.87 -8.20 -2.83
N SER A 301 0.77 -6.86 -2.77
CA SER A 301 1.95 -5.99 -2.68
C SER A 301 2.63 -6.14 -1.33
N GLU A 302 3.94 -6.35 -1.34
CA GLU A 302 4.77 -6.51 -0.16
C GLU A 302 5.55 -5.24 0.16
N PHE A 303 6.17 -4.64 -0.86
CA PHE A 303 6.96 -3.43 -0.73
C PHE A 303 6.93 -2.63 -2.04
N GLU A 304 6.94 -1.30 -1.95
CA GLU A 304 7.20 -0.40 -3.07
C GLU A 304 7.87 0.88 -2.56
N GLY A 305 9.07 1.18 -3.06
CA GLY A 305 9.77 2.39 -2.63
C GLY A 305 11.19 2.48 -3.15
N ASP A 306 11.90 3.52 -2.69
CA ASP A 306 13.33 3.63 -2.83
C ASP A 306 14.03 2.99 -1.62
N THR A 307 15.26 2.54 -1.85
CA THR A 307 16.12 1.93 -0.82
C THR A 307 17.44 2.69 -0.74
N PRO A 308 18.34 2.37 0.21
CA PRO A 308 19.67 2.94 0.22
C PRO A 308 20.47 2.69 -1.07
N CYS A 309 20.20 1.62 -1.79
CA CYS A 309 20.94 1.20 -2.99
C CYS A 309 20.17 1.37 -4.29
N LEU A 310 18.85 1.52 -4.26
CA LEU A 310 17.98 1.56 -5.44
C LEU A 310 17.09 2.80 -5.46
N ASP A 311 16.81 3.32 -6.67
CA ASP A 311 15.82 4.38 -6.88
C ASP A 311 14.38 3.87 -6.82
N TYR A 312 14.20 2.58 -7.06
CA TYR A 312 12.92 1.91 -7.07
C TYR A 312 13.10 0.42 -6.80
N LEU A 313 12.34 -0.09 -5.87
CA LEU A 313 12.11 -1.49 -5.62
C LEU A 313 10.61 -1.71 -5.42
N GLU A 314 10.04 -2.68 -6.11
CA GLU A 314 8.69 -3.19 -5.92
C GLU A 314 8.76 -4.69 -5.67
N VAL A 315 8.09 -5.15 -4.63
CA VAL A 315 7.96 -6.58 -4.33
C VAL A 315 6.49 -6.92 -4.16
N HIS A 316 6.01 -7.92 -4.86
CA HIS A 316 4.66 -8.42 -4.71
C HIS A 316 4.55 -9.92 -5.00
N THR A 317 3.53 -10.54 -4.44
CA THR A 317 3.14 -11.90 -4.77
C THR A 317 1.87 -11.88 -5.62
N SER A 318 1.87 -12.62 -6.72
CA SER A 318 0.73 -12.78 -7.60
C SER A 318 0.17 -14.21 -7.55
N VAL A 319 -1.14 -14.32 -7.67
CA VAL A 319 -1.86 -15.60 -7.82
C VAL A 319 -2.64 -15.57 -9.13
N LEU A 320 -2.43 -16.57 -9.96
CA LEU A 320 -3.18 -16.76 -11.21
C LEU A 320 -4.09 -17.97 -11.07
N SER A 321 -5.35 -17.82 -11.43
CA SER A 321 -6.28 -18.94 -11.63
C SER A 321 -5.81 -19.84 -12.77
N ALA A 322 -6.30 -21.06 -12.82
CA ALA A 322 -5.95 -22.02 -13.86
C ALA A 322 -6.12 -21.43 -15.27
N GLY A 323 -5.07 -21.46 -16.07
CA GLY A 323 -5.05 -20.93 -17.44
C GLY A 323 -5.04 -19.40 -17.58
N ALA A 324 -5.08 -18.65 -16.46
CA ALA A 324 -5.10 -17.19 -16.50
C ALA A 324 -3.76 -16.58 -16.95
N VAL A 325 -3.87 -15.40 -17.60
CA VAL A 325 -2.76 -14.55 -18.03
C VAL A 325 -3.02 -13.16 -17.45
N PRO A 326 -2.13 -12.59 -16.64
CA PRO A 326 -2.40 -11.32 -15.94
C PRO A 326 -2.49 -10.13 -16.91
N HIS A 327 -1.70 -10.15 -17.98
CA HIS A 327 -1.61 -9.09 -18.98
C HIS A 327 -1.01 -9.61 -20.29
N PRO A 328 -1.26 -8.95 -21.44
CA PRO A 328 -0.56 -9.25 -22.69
C PRO A 328 0.98 -9.11 -22.54
N PRO A 329 1.78 -9.71 -23.43
CA PRO A 329 3.22 -9.47 -23.46
C PRO A 329 3.53 -7.98 -23.48
N HIS A 330 4.39 -7.54 -22.56
CA HIS A 330 4.79 -6.15 -22.41
C HIS A 330 6.27 -6.05 -22.00
N ASP A 331 6.84 -4.87 -22.14
CA ASP A 331 8.15 -4.51 -21.62
C ASP A 331 8.05 -3.38 -20.60
N HIS A 332 9.01 -3.32 -19.71
CA HIS A 332 9.15 -2.24 -18.74
C HIS A 332 10.61 -1.92 -18.43
N ALA A 333 10.85 -0.70 -17.95
CA ALA A 333 12.20 -0.25 -17.61
C ALA A 333 12.84 -0.95 -16.41
N PRO A 334 12.12 -1.35 -15.34
CA PRO A 334 12.72 -2.14 -14.27
C PRO A 334 13.22 -3.50 -14.74
N GLU A 335 14.32 -3.97 -14.14
CA GLU A 335 14.69 -5.39 -14.12
C GLU A 335 13.82 -6.13 -13.12
N GLU A 336 13.67 -7.45 -13.28
CA GLU A 336 12.88 -8.23 -12.33
C GLU A 336 13.39 -9.66 -12.13
N ILE A 337 13.10 -10.21 -10.94
CA ILE A 337 13.14 -11.64 -10.66
C ILE A 337 11.74 -12.13 -10.36
N ILE A 338 11.35 -13.26 -10.98
CA ILE A 338 10.11 -13.98 -10.69
C ILE A 338 10.49 -15.30 -10.04
N VAL A 339 9.98 -15.58 -8.84
CA VAL A 339 10.13 -16.85 -8.10
C VAL A 339 8.81 -17.59 -8.13
N VAL A 340 8.77 -18.78 -8.70
CA VAL A 340 7.56 -19.63 -8.70
C VAL A 340 7.40 -20.28 -7.33
N LEU A 341 6.30 -19.99 -6.65
CA LEU A 341 6.00 -20.50 -5.30
C LEU A 341 5.14 -21.76 -5.35
N THR A 342 4.05 -21.73 -6.12
CA THR A 342 3.13 -22.89 -6.25
C THR A 342 2.62 -23.02 -7.67
N GLY A 343 2.17 -24.24 -8.04
CA GLY A 343 1.60 -24.51 -9.35
C GLY A 343 2.61 -24.57 -10.49
N GLN A 344 2.14 -24.52 -11.72
CA GLN A 344 2.95 -24.53 -12.94
C GLN A 344 2.63 -23.29 -13.77
N VAL A 345 3.67 -22.64 -14.29
CA VAL A 345 3.53 -21.46 -15.13
C VAL A 345 4.32 -21.62 -16.43
N ALA A 346 3.89 -20.92 -17.47
CA ALA A 346 4.69 -20.70 -18.67
C ALA A 346 5.19 -19.24 -18.68
N ILE A 347 6.49 -19.06 -18.78
CA ILE A 347 7.10 -17.76 -19.09
C ILE A 347 7.23 -17.66 -20.61
N VAL A 348 6.68 -16.59 -21.15
CA VAL A 348 6.73 -16.30 -22.58
C VAL A 348 7.58 -15.05 -22.79
N THR A 349 8.66 -15.17 -23.57
CA THR A 349 9.55 -14.04 -23.88
C THR A 349 9.66 -13.86 -25.40
N ALA A 350 9.77 -12.61 -25.85
CA ALA A 350 10.08 -12.28 -27.24
C ALA A 350 11.46 -11.62 -27.34
N GLY A 351 12.25 -12.00 -28.36
CA GLY A 351 13.53 -11.36 -28.64
C GLY A 351 13.36 -9.98 -29.27
N ALA A 352 14.28 -9.05 -28.97
CA ALA A 352 14.25 -7.69 -29.52
C ALA A 352 14.43 -7.65 -31.07
N GLU A 353 15.13 -8.63 -31.63
CA GLU A 353 15.45 -8.71 -33.06
C GLU A 353 14.93 -9.97 -33.77
N SER A 354 14.34 -10.91 -33.01
CA SER A 354 13.83 -12.17 -33.54
C SER A 354 12.33 -12.26 -33.29
N GLU A 355 11.54 -12.51 -34.35
CA GLU A 355 10.10 -12.80 -34.26
C GLU A 355 9.78 -14.11 -33.50
N ALA A 356 10.78 -14.86 -33.03
CA ALA A 356 10.62 -16.12 -32.35
C ALA A 356 10.28 -15.92 -30.87
N THR A 357 9.04 -16.18 -30.53
CA THR A 357 8.58 -16.28 -29.14
C THR A 357 9.15 -17.56 -28.52
N ARG A 358 9.74 -17.45 -27.33
CA ARG A 358 10.19 -18.60 -26.53
C ARG A 358 9.26 -18.79 -25.36
N GLU A 359 8.74 -19.99 -25.20
CA GLU A 359 7.94 -20.40 -24.05
C GLU A 359 8.73 -21.42 -23.23
N ARG A 360 8.73 -21.24 -21.90
CA ARG A 360 9.34 -22.15 -20.94
C ARG A 360 8.35 -22.45 -19.83
N GLN A 361 8.15 -23.72 -19.54
CA GLN A 361 7.33 -24.20 -18.43
C GLN A 361 8.18 -24.30 -17.18
N LEU A 362 7.68 -23.75 -16.07
CA LEU A 362 8.36 -23.66 -14.79
C LEU A 362 7.39 -24.03 -13.66
N GLY A 363 7.94 -24.62 -12.61
CA GLY A 363 7.21 -24.94 -11.38
C GLY A 363 7.96 -24.45 -10.13
N PRO A 364 7.50 -24.79 -8.93
CA PRO A 364 8.21 -24.53 -7.69
C PRO A 364 9.65 -25.04 -7.78
N GLY A 365 10.59 -24.28 -7.20
CA GLY A 365 12.03 -24.54 -7.37
C GLY A 365 12.64 -23.83 -8.58
N SER A 366 11.89 -22.96 -9.26
CA SER A 366 12.39 -22.20 -10.42
C SER A 366 12.29 -20.70 -10.17
N LEU A 367 13.25 -19.96 -10.72
CA LEU A 367 13.22 -18.51 -10.78
C LEU A 367 13.66 -18.00 -12.16
N VAL A 368 13.22 -16.80 -12.51
CA VAL A 368 13.53 -16.15 -13.79
C VAL A 368 14.06 -14.76 -13.50
N TYR A 369 15.20 -14.42 -14.10
CA TYR A 369 15.67 -13.04 -14.19
C TYR A 369 15.32 -12.47 -15.56
N HIS A 370 14.64 -11.34 -15.58
CA HIS A 370 14.38 -10.52 -16.77
C HIS A 370 15.17 -9.21 -16.70
N ARG A 371 15.98 -8.98 -17.73
CA ARG A 371 16.65 -7.69 -17.90
C ARG A 371 15.65 -6.58 -18.20
N ALA A 372 16.07 -5.34 -18.03
CA ALA A 372 15.31 -4.16 -18.44
C ALA A 372 14.84 -4.28 -19.91
N HIS A 373 13.61 -3.83 -20.17
CA HIS A 373 13.00 -3.83 -21.50
C HIS A 373 12.87 -5.20 -22.20
N GLN A 374 12.96 -6.30 -21.44
CA GLN A 374 12.63 -7.62 -21.98
C GLN A 374 11.12 -7.76 -22.17
N VAL A 375 10.67 -8.03 -23.41
CA VAL A 375 9.26 -8.33 -23.66
C VAL A 375 8.93 -9.70 -23.09
N HIS A 376 7.96 -9.78 -22.17
CA HIS A 376 7.57 -11.03 -21.50
C HIS A 376 6.12 -11.01 -21.03
N THR A 377 5.60 -12.19 -20.73
CA THR A 377 4.37 -12.42 -19.95
C THR A 377 4.45 -13.77 -19.26
N ILE A 378 3.54 -14.00 -18.32
CA ILE A 378 3.42 -15.27 -17.57
C ILE A 378 2.00 -15.81 -17.71
N ARG A 379 1.85 -17.13 -17.72
CA ARG A 379 0.56 -17.82 -17.81
C ARG A 379 0.53 -19.01 -16.88
N SER A 380 -0.56 -19.20 -16.13
CA SER A 380 -0.78 -20.44 -15.37
C SER A 380 -1.09 -21.62 -16.30
N LEU A 381 -0.47 -22.77 -16.03
CA LEU A 381 -0.60 -23.98 -16.87
C LEU A 381 -1.43 -25.10 -16.22
N GLY A 382 -1.54 -25.11 -14.91
CA GLY A 382 -2.06 -26.24 -14.17
C GLY A 382 -3.59 -26.34 -14.18
N PRO A 383 -4.14 -27.44 -13.64
CA PRO A 383 -5.56 -27.55 -13.36
C PRO A 383 -6.01 -26.71 -12.16
N GLY A 384 -5.07 -26.21 -11.38
CA GLY A 384 -5.24 -25.33 -10.23
C GLY A 384 -4.48 -24.01 -10.36
N PRO A 385 -4.59 -23.14 -9.37
CA PRO A 385 -3.91 -21.85 -9.37
C PRO A 385 -2.39 -22.01 -9.30
N ALA A 386 -1.68 -20.97 -9.77
CA ALA A 386 -0.24 -20.82 -9.60
C ALA A 386 0.07 -19.50 -8.90
N SER A 387 1.09 -19.49 -8.05
CA SER A 387 1.57 -18.27 -7.40
C SER A 387 3.07 -18.06 -7.61
N TYR A 388 3.44 -16.78 -7.65
CA TYR A 388 4.83 -16.37 -7.83
C TYR A 388 5.08 -15.04 -7.13
N CYS A 389 6.30 -14.86 -6.59
CA CYS A 389 6.78 -13.61 -6.02
C CYS A 389 7.65 -12.88 -7.03
N ILE A 390 7.49 -11.58 -7.12
CA ILE A 390 8.26 -10.71 -8.03
C ILE A 390 9.04 -9.68 -7.21
N PHE A 391 10.31 -9.50 -7.57
CA PHE A 391 11.14 -8.36 -7.20
C PHE A 391 11.43 -7.57 -8.47
N LYS A 392 11.05 -6.29 -8.51
CA LYS A 392 11.33 -5.36 -9.61
C LYS A 392 12.14 -4.18 -9.09
N TRP A 393 13.22 -3.85 -9.79
CA TRP A 393 14.07 -2.74 -9.37
C TRP A 393 14.58 -1.89 -10.51
N ARG A 394 15.03 -0.70 -10.15
CA ARG A 394 15.69 0.25 -11.04
C ARG A 394 16.65 1.15 -10.26
N ASN A 395 17.77 1.50 -10.90
CA ASN A 395 18.69 2.50 -10.40
C ASN A 395 19.13 3.43 -11.54
N VAL A 396 18.68 4.67 -11.52
CA VAL A 396 18.95 5.65 -12.59
C VAL A 396 20.42 6.07 -12.62
N ALA A 397 21.12 6.02 -11.48
CA ALA A 397 22.53 6.38 -11.38
C ALA A 397 23.46 5.38 -12.11
N ALA A 398 22.97 4.17 -12.36
CA ALA A 398 23.74 3.09 -13.01
C ALA A 398 23.47 2.96 -14.52
N ARG A 399 22.65 3.82 -15.12
CA ARG A 399 22.27 3.73 -16.56
C ARG A 399 23.46 3.74 -17.50
N GLY A 400 23.44 2.84 -18.48
CA GLY A 400 24.36 2.85 -19.63
C GLY A 400 25.51 1.87 -19.51
N ARG A 401 25.37 0.76 -18.77
CA ARG A 401 26.35 -0.32 -18.76
C ARG A 401 26.17 -1.19 -20.01
N ASP A 402 27.21 -1.29 -20.82
CA ASP A 402 27.22 -2.09 -22.05
C ASP A 402 27.26 -3.62 -21.80
N ALA A 403 27.41 -4.05 -20.57
CA ALA A 403 27.65 -5.45 -20.15
C ALA A 403 26.50 -6.05 -19.33
N ALA A 404 25.26 -5.60 -19.55
CA ALA A 404 24.12 -6.14 -18.82
C ALA A 404 23.87 -7.62 -19.14
N ALA A 405 23.65 -8.43 -18.07
CA ALA A 405 23.31 -9.84 -18.22
C ALA A 405 22.07 -10.05 -19.08
N ALA A 406 22.08 -11.11 -19.88
CA ALA A 406 20.88 -11.56 -20.60
C ALA A 406 19.86 -12.15 -19.62
N SER A 407 18.58 -12.09 -19.97
CA SER A 407 17.52 -12.77 -19.22
C SER A 407 17.82 -14.26 -19.11
N SER A 408 17.64 -14.83 -17.92
CA SER A 408 18.04 -16.20 -17.59
C SER A 408 17.01 -16.90 -16.70
N ILE A 409 17.04 -18.24 -16.74
CA ILE A 409 16.19 -19.10 -15.91
C ILE A 409 17.12 -19.97 -15.08
N HIS A 410 16.83 -20.04 -13.78
CA HIS A 410 17.59 -20.80 -12.81
C HIS A 410 16.68 -21.76 -12.04
N ALA A 411 17.24 -22.84 -11.55
CA ALA A 411 16.60 -23.73 -10.61
C ALA A 411 17.36 -23.72 -9.29
N PHE A 412 16.68 -23.99 -8.21
CA PHE A 412 17.27 -24.19 -6.89
C PHE A 412 16.82 -25.53 -6.31
N GLY A 413 17.68 -26.12 -5.49
CA GLY A 413 17.48 -27.46 -4.97
C GLY A 413 16.55 -27.52 -3.75
N PRO A 414 16.25 -28.73 -3.24
CA PRO A 414 15.56 -28.92 -1.98
C PRO A 414 16.44 -28.50 -0.80
N ALA A 415 15.78 -28.30 0.35
CA ALA A 415 16.49 -28.05 1.60
C ALA A 415 17.59 -29.09 1.88
N GLY A 416 18.76 -28.62 2.33
CA GLY A 416 19.92 -29.45 2.57
C GLY A 416 20.92 -29.58 1.41
N ALA A 417 20.61 -29.04 0.22
CA ALA A 417 21.59 -28.84 -0.85
C ALA A 417 22.60 -27.74 -0.47
N GLY A 418 23.78 -27.78 -1.10
CA GLY A 418 24.82 -26.77 -0.93
C GLY A 418 25.97 -27.17 0.01
N ALA A 419 27.00 -26.31 0.02
CA ALA A 419 28.18 -26.46 0.87
C ALA A 419 27.90 -25.99 2.30
N ALA A 420 28.65 -26.48 3.28
CA ALA A 420 28.59 -25.97 4.65
C ALA A 420 29.05 -24.50 4.68
N GLY A 421 28.27 -23.65 5.34
CA GLY A 421 28.64 -22.28 5.63
C GLY A 421 29.64 -22.15 6.78
N GLU A 422 29.96 -20.91 7.15
CA GLU A 422 30.86 -20.62 8.27
C GLU A 422 30.18 -20.93 9.61
N ASP A 423 28.87 -20.72 9.73
CA ASP A 423 28.10 -21.02 10.93
C ASP A 423 27.64 -22.50 10.95
N PRO A 424 27.69 -23.16 12.12
CA PRO A 424 27.25 -24.55 12.25
C PRO A 424 25.76 -24.73 11.89
N GLY A 425 25.46 -25.72 11.04
CA GLY A 425 24.08 -26.01 10.60
C GLY A 425 23.55 -25.06 9.52
N VAL A 426 24.38 -24.18 8.98
CA VAL A 426 24.05 -23.35 7.82
C VAL A 426 24.66 -23.96 6.56
N ARG A 427 23.86 -24.10 5.51
CA ARG A 427 24.31 -24.52 4.17
C ARG A 427 23.97 -23.45 3.15
N TYR A 428 24.81 -23.36 2.13
CA TYR A 428 24.78 -22.31 1.14
C TYR A 428 25.03 -22.87 -0.27
N GLU A 429 24.17 -22.46 -1.22
CA GLU A 429 24.28 -22.80 -2.63
C GLU A 429 24.14 -21.54 -3.48
N SER A 430 25.21 -21.14 -4.17
CA SER A 430 25.15 -20.03 -5.13
C SER A 430 24.38 -20.46 -6.37
N ILE A 431 23.37 -19.69 -6.76
CA ILE A 431 22.53 -19.93 -7.93
C ILE A 431 23.05 -19.16 -9.13
N PHE A 432 23.33 -17.87 -8.94
CA PHE A 432 23.86 -16.97 -9.97
C PHE A 432 24.62 -15.80 -9.36
N ASP A 433 25.46 -15.20 -10.19
CA ASP A 433 26.21 -13.97 -9.89
C ASP A 433 26.28 -13.16 -11.18
N LEU A 434 25.56 -12.04 -11.26
CA LEU A 434 25.30 -11.29 -12.48
C LEU A 434 25.68 -9.81 -12.30
N GLU A 435 26.28 -9.22 -13.31
CA GLU A 435 26.34 -7.78 -13.48
C GLU A 435 25.15 -7.35 -14.35
N THR A 436 24.31 -6.39 -13.88
CA THR A 436 23.07 -6.01 -14.55
C THR A 436 23.10 -4.55 -14.99
N GLU A 437 22.06 -4.07 -15.70
CA GLU A 437 21.99 -2.66 -16.10
C GLU A 437 21.97 -1.72 -14.89
N TYR A 438 21.31 -2.13 -13.78
CA TYR A 438 21.10 -1.29 -12.61
C TYR A 438 21.93 -1.66 -11.39
N LEU A 439 22.52 -2.85 -11.36
CA LEU A 439 23.28 -3.34 -10.21
C LEU A 439 24.73 -3.63 -10.61
N ASP A 440 25.67 -3.25 -9.76
CA ASP A 440 27.08 -3.65 -9.86
C ASP A 440 27.22 -5.16 -9.74
N ARG A 441 26.34 -5.76 -8.92
CA ARG A 441 26.25 -7.20 -8.72
C ARG A 441 24.83 -7.56 -8.26
N LEU A 442 24.25 -8.56 -8.89
CA LEU A 442 23.06 -9.26 -8.43
C LEU A 442 23.49 -10.68 -8.10
N HIS A 443 23.56 -11.01 -6.80
CA HIS A 443 23.90 -12.34 -6.36
C HIS A 443 22.67 -13.05 -5.82
N GLY A 444 22.40 -14.26 -6.34
CA GLY A 444 21.32 -15.11 -5.88
C GLY A 444 21.87 -16.39 -5.27
N HIS A 445 21.41 -16.73 -4.06
CA HIS A 445 21.77 -17.98 -3.42
C HIS A 445 20.61 -18.61 -2.65
N PHE A 446 20.73 -19.90 -2.40
CA PHE A 446 19.80 -20.69 -1.61
C PHE A 446 20.47 -21.06 -0.29
N THR A 447 19.81 -20.78 0.82
CA THR A 447 20.34 -21.06 2.16
C THR A 447 19.42 -22.04 2.88
N THR A 448 20.01 -23.02 3.55
CA THR A 448 19.32 -23.95 4.44
C THR A 448 19.86 -23.82 5.85
N LEU A 449 18.95 -23.76 6.81
CA LEU A 449 19.23 -23.78 8.25
C LEU A 449 18.72 -25.08 8.86
N GLU A 450 19.63 -25.85 9.47
CA GLU A 450 19.23 -27.00 10.28
C GLU A 450 18.41 -26.57 11.51
N PRO A 451 17.62 -27.45 12.13
CA PRO A 451 16.89 -27.14 13.35
C PRO A 451 17.77 -26.50 14.44
N GLY A 452 17.32 -25.38 14.98
CA GLY A 452 18.03 -24.62 16.03
C GLY A 452 19.29 -23.88 15.56
N SER A 453 19.63 -23.92 14.26
CA SER A 453 20.77 -23.18 13.72
C SER A 453 20.39 -21.78 13.25
N GLY A 454 21.39 -20.97 12.94
CA GLY A 454 21.22 -19.61 12.44
C GLY A 454 22.54 -18.85 12.45
N TYR A 455 22.50 -17.58 12.17
CA TYR A 455 23.65 -16.70 12.18
C TYR A 455 23.42 -15.42 13.00
N ALA A 456 24.51 -14.90 13.55
CA ALA A 456 24.48 -13.74 14.43
C ALA A 456 24.07 -12.46 13.67
N PRO A 457 23.45 -11.47 14.35
CA PRO A 457 23.10 -10.20 13.73
C PRO A 457 24.31 -9.46 13.15
N HIS A 458 24.29 -9.18 11.85
CA HIS A 458 25.25 -8.41 11.08
C HIS A 458 24.54 -7.33 10.24
N ALA A 459 25.27 -6.59 9.43
CA ALA A 459 24.72 -5.60 8.51
C ALA A 459 25.47 -5.64 7.19
N ASP A 460 24.73 -5.69 6.08
CA ASP A 460 25.29 -5.71 4.74
C ASP A 460 25.45 -4.30 4.17
N ALA A 461 26.39 -4.16 3.24
CA ALA A 461 26.59 -2.91 2.51
C ALA A 461 25.61 -2.72 1.33
N TYR A 462 24.77 -3.71 1.07
CA TYR A 462 23.81 -3.81 -0.03
C TYR A 462 22.42 -4.17 0.51
N ASP A 463 21.39 -4.00 -0.32
CA ASP A 463 20.03 -4.40 0.03
C ASP A 463 19.86 -5.91 -0.15
N VAL A 464 19.08 -6.55 0.72
CA VAL A 464 18.87 -8.00 0.71
C VAL A 464 17.37 -8.30 0.66
N GLY A 465 16.95 -9.03 -0.39
CA GLY A 465 15.60 -9.58 -0.51
C GLY A 465 15.62 -11.09 -0.24
N ILE A 466 14.65 -11.60 0.52
CA ILE A 466 14.55 -13.02 0.90
C ILE A 466 13.15 -13.54 0.63
N VAL A 467 13.05 -14.77 0.11
CA VAL A 467 11.79 -15.52 0.00
C VAL A 467 11.96 -16.83 0.74
N VAL A 468 11.15 -17.07 1.77
CA VAL A 468 11.15 -18.34 2.50
C VAL A 468 10.47 -19.41 1.64
N VAL A 469 11.13 -20.55 1.47
CA VAL A 469 10.69 -21.65 0.59
C VAL A 469 10.17 -22.83 1.39
N GLU A 470 10.90 -23.24 2.42
CA GLU A 470 10.56 -24.39 3.26
C GLU A 470 10.79 -24.07 4.73
N GLY A 471 10.07 -24.76 5.61
CA GLY A 471 10.22 -24.62 7.05
C GLY A 471 9.82 -23.25 7.58
N GLN A 472 10.40 -22.85 8.69
CA GLN A 472 10.10 -21.59 9.38
C GLN A 472 11.39 -20.91 9.84
N VAL A 473 11.53 -19.63 9.55
CA VAL A 473 12.66 -18.81 10.02
C VAL A 473 12.19 -17.76 11.01
N GLU A 474 13.08 -17.34 11.91
CA GLU A 474 12.85 -16.24 12.82
C GLU A 474 13.88 -15.14 12.57
N THR A 475 13.42 -13.90 12.36
CA THR A 475 14.25 -12.71 12.20
C THR A 475 13.55 -11.51 12.79
N LEU A 476 14.31 -10.60 13.43
CA LEU A 476 13.78 -9.36 14.03
C LEU A 476 12.59 -9.62 14.98
N GLY A 477 12.61 -10.74 15.70
CA GLY A 477 11.53 -11.15 16.61
C GLY A 477 10.26 -11.65 15.91
N ARG A 478 10.32 -11.99 14.63
CA ARG A 478 9.18 -12.47 13.83
C ARG A 478 9.48 -13.82 13.20
N ARG A 479 8.47 -14.67 13.16
CA ARG A 479 8.51 -15.96 12.47
C ARG A 479 7.87 -15.84 11.10
N VAL A 480 8.53 -16.43 10.10
CA VAL A 480 8.13 -16.37 8.71
C VAL A 480 8.19 -17.78 8.12
N GLY A 481 7.07 -18.22 7.57
CA GLY A 481 6.93 -19.51 6.88
C GLY A 481 7.05 -19.41 5.36
N PRO A 482 6.80 -20.52 4.63
CA PRO A 482 6.92 -20.57 3.18
C PRO A 482 6.07 -19.54 2.45
N GLY A 483 6.64 -18.91 1.43
CA GLY A 483 6.06 -17.80 0.67
C GLY A 483 6.20 -16.44 1.34
N GLY A 484 6.66 -16.38 2.59
CA GLY A 484 6.94 -15.14 3.27
C GLY A 484 8.13 -14.40 2.67
N VAL A 485 8.08 -13.06 2.72
CA VAL A 485 9.08 -12.15 2.13
C VAL A 485 9.74 -11.34 3.22
N ILE A 486 11.06 -11.24 3.15
CA ILE A 486 11.88 -10.45 4.07
C ILE A 486 12.75 -9.52 3.24
N PHE A 487 12.91 -8.28 3.69
CA PHE A 487 13.77 -7.30 3.06
C PHE A 487 14.59 -6.55 4.10
N TYR A 488 15.90 -6.49 3.90
CA TYR A 488 16.82 -5.74 4.72
C TYR A 488 17.49 -4.65 3.89
N PRO A 489 17.23 -3.37 4.17
CA PRO A 489 17.98 -2.27 3.56
C PRO A 489 19.46 -2.30 3.95
N ALA A 490 20.32 -1.82 3.06
CA ALA A 490 21.75 -1.72 3.32
C ALA A 490 22.06 -0.96 4.62
N GLY A 491 22.87 -1.56 5.48
CA GLY A 491 23.29 -1.03 6.77
C GLY A 491 22.40 -1.39 7.95
N GLU A 492 21.26 -2.03 7.73
CA GLU A 492 20.36 -2.46 8.81
C GLU A 492 20.83 -3.78 9.43
N ARG A 493 20.88 -3.82 10.78
CA ARG A 493 21.29 -5.03 11.50
C ARG A 493 20.19 -6.08 11.48
N HIS A 494 20.55 -7.27 11.05
CA HIS A 494 19.65 -8.41 11.00
C HIS A 494 20.40 -9.73 11.22
N GLY A 495 19.68 -10.74 11.66
CA GLY A 495 20.14 -12.12 11.80
C GLY A 495 18.96 -13.06 11.52
N MET A 496 19.24 -14.34 11.36
CA MET A 496 18.24 -15.35 11.06
C MET A 496 18.48 -16.59 11.91
N ALA A 497 17.40 -17.21 12.36
CA ALA A 497 17.44 -18.49 13.05
C ALA A 497 16.32 -19.40 12.55
N ASN A 498 16.52 -20.70 12.65
CA ASN A 498 15.48 -21.70 12.49
C ASN A 498 14.96 -22.11 13.87
N PRO A 499 13.78 -21.66 14.28
CA PRO A 499 13.20 -22.01 15.58
C PRO A 499 12.42 -23.34 15.57
N GLY A 500 12.33 -24.00 14.42
CA GLY A 500 11.56 -25.23 14.20
C GLY A 500 12.35 -26.51 14.46
N ASP A 501 11.67 -27.64 14.31
CA ASP A 501 12.22 -29.00 14.46
C ASP A 501 12.62 -29.61 13.10
N GLU A 502 12.28 -28.95 11.99
CA GLU A 502 12.60 -29.34 10.63
C GLU A 502 13.55 -28.31 9.99
N PRO A 503 14.34 -28.67 8.97
CA PRO A 503 15.14 -27.71 8.22
C PRO A 503 14.30 -26.58 7.65
N ALA A 504 14.84 -25.37 7.64
CA ALA A 504 14.25 -24.22 6.97
C ALA A 504 15.11 -23.76 5.80
N ALA A 505 14.49 -23.37 4.68
CA ALA A 505 15.23 -22.97 3.50
C ALA A 505 14.62 -21.71 2.86
N TYR A 506 15.48 -20.86 2.32
CA TYR A 506 15.09 -19.60 1.71
C TYR A 506 16.04 -19.17 0.59
N LEU A 507 15.46 -18.43 -0.37
CA LEU A 507 16.21 -17.74 -1.42
C LEU A 507 16.65 -16.37 -0.91
N VAL A 508 17.84 -15.97 -1.29
CA VAL A 508 18.41 -14.65 -1.00
C VAL A 508 18.80 -13.97 -2.32
N PHE A 509 18.48 -12.69 -2.42
CA PHE A 509 18.88 -11.81 -3.51
C PHE A 509 19.64 -10.63 -2.93
N GLU A 510 20.93 -10.57 -3.19
CA GLU A 510 21.79 -9.44 -2.84
C GLU A 510 21.77 -8.42 -3.98
N LEU A 511 21.27 -7.22 -3.69
CA LEU A 511 21.07 -6.15 -4.66
C LEU A 511 22.17 -5.09 -4.45
N HIS A 512 23.33 -5.28 -5.07
CA HIS A 512 24.49 -4.38 -4.96
C HIS A 512 24.33 -3.19 -5.91
N GLY A 513 23.52 -2.22 -5.50
CA GLY A 513 23.35 -0.95 -6.21
C GLY A 513 24.33 0.11 -5.73
N THR A 514 24.35 1.23 -6.43
CA THR A 514 25.16 2.39 -6.03
C THR A 514 24.56 3.02 -4.77
N ARG A 515 25.27 2.90 -3.65
CA ARG A 515 24.84 3.47 -2.37
C ARG A 515 24.69 4.98 -2.49
N ARG A 516 23.52 5.50 -2.20
CA ARG A 516 23.32 6.94 -2.07
C ARG A 516 23.98 7.42 -0.78
N GLU A 517 24.87 8.38 -0.87
CA GLU A 517 25.29 9.10 0.34
C GLU A 517 24.03 9.54 1.08
N ALA A 518 23.95 9.21 2.37
CA ALA A 518 22.82 9.52 3.21
C ALA A 518 22.56 11.04 3.16
N ARG A 519 21.80 11.47 2.17
CA ARG A 519 21.12 12.73 2.28
C ARG A 519 20.21 12.56 3.48
N ARG A 520 20.47 13.29 4.55
CA ARG A 520 19.45 13.63 5.55
C ARG A 520 18.28 14.20 4.77
N ALA A 521 17.45 13.32 4.25
CA ALA A 521 16.34 13.67 3.39
C ALA A 521 15.25 14.26 4.27
N PRO A 522 14.83 15.49 4.00
CA PRO A 522 13.47 15.83 4.30
C PRO A 522 12.61 14.90 3.42
N SER A 523 11.69 14.16 4.03
CA SER A 523 10.74 13.25 3.39
C SER A 523 10.18 13.83 2.08
N ARG A 524 10.74 13.41 0.94
CA ARG A 524 10.23 13.74 -0.40
C ARG A 524 9.38 12.61 -0.96
N TRP A 525 8.50 12.06 -0.15
CA TRP A 525 7.40 11.24 -0.61
C TRP A 525 6.25 12.12 -1.08
N ARG A 526 6.46 12.80 -2.21
CA ARG A 526 5.40 13.54 -2.89
C ARG A 526 5.45 13.28 -4.38
N GLY A 527 4.40 12.66 -4.88
CA GLY A 527 3.95 12.84 -6.24
C GLY A 527 4.59 11.98 -7.30
N ARG A 528 4.92 10.70 -7.03
CA ARG A 528 5.40 9.78 -8.06
C ARG A 528 4.64 8.46 -8.19
N ILE A 529 3.49 8.31 -7.55
CA ILE A 529 2.52 7.26 -7.95
C ILE A 529 2.00 7.50 -9.39
N ARG A 530 2.27 8.67 -9.95
CA ARG A 530 1.81 9.09 -11.27
C ARG A 530 2.37 8.31 -12.48
N ARG A 531 3.24 7.30 -12.34
CA ARG A 531 3.86 6.65 -13.51
C ARG A 531 3.90 5.14 -13.52
N ALA A 532 3.63 4.44 -12.44
CA ALA A 532 3.72 2.97 -12.45
C ALA A 532 2.50 2.27 -13.07
N LEU A 533 1.30 2.86 -12.96
CA LEU A 533 0.07 2.29 -13.54
C LEU A 533 -0.25 2.78 -14.97
N GLY A 534 0.47 3.71 -15.49
CA GLY A 534 0.08 4.38 -16.73
C GLY A 534 1.10 4.36 -17.85
N ARG A 535 1.49 3.23 -18.38
CA ARG A 535 1.88 3.04 -19.79
C ARG A 535 2.04 1.56 -20.10
N VAL A 536 0.96 0.85 -20.12
CA VAL A 536 0.87 -0.28 -21.04
C VAL A 536 0.91 0.33 -22.45
N ARG A 537 2.09 0.49 -23.03
CA ARG A 537 2.21 0.78 -24.45
C ARG A 537 1.59 -0.40 -25.17
N ARG A 538 0.39 -0.21 -25.69
CA ARG A 538 -0.23 -1.17 -26.60
C ARG A 538 0.76 -1.40 -27.73
N LEU A 539 1.31 -2.61 -27.83
CA LEU A 539 2.04 -3.03 -29.01
C LEU A 539 1.13 -2.80 -30.23
N PRO A 540 1.66 -2.30 -31.36
CA PRO A 540 0.86 -2.18 -32.57
C PRO A 540 0.18 -3.52 -32.87
N GLY A 541 -1.12 -3.50 -33.17
CA GLY A 541 -2.00 -4.68 -33.21
C GLY A 541 -1.59 -5.83 -34.16
N ARG A 542 -0.49 -5.69 -34.92
CA ARG A 542 0.11 -6.75 -35.74
C ARG A 542 0.94 -7.76 -34.91
N VAL A 543 1.59 -7.35 -33.84
CA VAL A 543 2.41 -8.24 -32.99
C VAL A 543 1.52 -9.02 -32.02
N ALA A 544 0.49 -8.37 -31.45
CA ALA A 544 -0.44 -9.04 -30.53
C ALA A 544 -1.23 -10.18 -31.19
N ARG A 545 -1.61 -10.06 -32.47
CA ARG A 545 -2.32 -11.13 -33.19
C ARG A 545 -1.44 -12.34 -33.54
N ARG A 546 -0.11 -12.19 -33.64
CA ARG A 546 0.79 -13.29 -33.96
C ARG A 546 1.23 -14.11 -32.74
N VAL A 547 1.18 -13.51 -31.54
CA VAL A 547 1.54 -14.19 -30.28
C VAL A 547 0.36 -14.96 -29.69
N MET A 548 -0.90 -14.58 -30.01
CA MET A 548 -2.11 -15.21 -29.48
C MET A 548 -2.83 -16.11 -30.48
N GLY A 549 -2.33 -16.28 -31.68
CA GLY A 549 -2.98 -17.05 -32.76
C GLY A 549 -2.19 -18.27 -33.18
N ARG A 550 -2.36 -19.37 -32.47
CA ARG A 550 -2.57 -20.76 -32.94
C ARG A 550 -2.54 -21.71 -31.76
#